data_8978ee1dffed33f94cc19424aa5388de
#
_entry.id   8978ee1dffed33f94cc19424aa5388de
#
_cell.length_a   1.000
_cell.length_b   1.000
_cell.length_c   1.000
_cell.angle_alpha   90.00
_cell.angle_beta   90.00
_cell.angle_gamma   90.00
#
_symmetry.space_group_name_H-M   'P 1'
#
loop_
_entity.id
_entity.type
_entity.pdbx_description
1 polymer ?
#
loop_
_entity_poly.entity_id
_entity_poly.type
_entity_poly.pdbx_seq_one_letter_code
_entity_poly.pdbx_strand_id
1 'polypeptide(L)'
;MSKYAFITGATSGIGLATAKALAAGGYDLALAARNEGKLSSVKADIEKEFSVKVTPYVLDVREPEEIRKTVAACLAAFGAPDVLVNDAGLARGLEPYAETKEEDILQMIDTNIKGLFLVTRAFLPSMLERNSGHIVNLGSTAGLYAYAGAAVYCSTKAAVKTFSDGIRIDVIDSDIKVTTIQPGIVHTPFSEVRFHGDKKRAEAVYEGVDALHAEDIADIIAFAVSRPKRMQISDIVIMANKQATGFMVSKKKKQ
;
A
#
# COMPACT_ATOMS: atom_id res chain seq x y z
N MET A 1 -16.03 20.51 -4.18
CA MET A 1 -15.79 19.16 -4.72
C MET A 1 -15.75 18.21 -3.54
N SER A 2 -16.25 16.98 -3.69
CA SER A 2 -16.08 15.92 -2.70
C SER A 2 -14.58 15.61 -2.54
N LYS A 3 -14.18 15.16 -1.35
CA LYS A 3 -12.82 14.67 -1.13
C LYS A 3 -12.64 13.37 -1.87
N TYR A 4 -11.45 13.14 -2.45
CA TYR A 4 -11.17 11.83 -3.06
C TYR A 4 -9.81 11.25 -2.67
N ALA A 5 -9.74 9.92 -2.73
CA ALA A 5 -8.53 9.16 -2.52
C ALA A 5 -8.11 8.43 -3.80
N PHE A 6 -6.82 8.52 -4.16
CA PHE A 6 -6.23 7.65 -5.18
C PHE A 6 -5.51 6.50 -4.48
N ILE A 7 -5.82 5.25 -4.86
CA ILE A 7 -5.30 4.05 -4.20
C ILE A 7 -4.73 3.10 -5.25
N THR A 8 -3.44 2.77 -5.15
CA THR A 8 -2.82 1.70 -5.93
C THR A 8 -2.98 0.35 -5.25
N GLY A 9 -3.00 -0.76 -5.99
CA GLY A 9 -3.20 -2.09 -5.41
C GLY A 9 -4.61 -2.37 -4.89
N ALA A 10 -5.60 -1.60 -5.33
CA ALA A 10 -6.93 -1.47 -4.74
C ALA A 10 -7.86 -2.69 -4.90
N THR A 11 -7.43 -3.79 -5.54
CA THR A 11 -8.32 -4.94 -5.83
C THR A 11 -8.21 -6.11 -4.86
N SER A 12 -7.38 -6.01 -3.82
CA SER A 12 -7.22 -7.08 -2.81
C SER A 12 -6.51 -6.56 -1.55
N GLY A 13 -6.56 -7.37 -0.50
CA GLY A 13 -5.79 -7.13 0.73
C GLY A 13 -5.98 -5.73 1.32
N ILE A 14 -4.89 -5.12 1.75
CA ILE A 14 -4.90 -3.82 2.45
C ILE A 14 -5.46 -2.71 1.56
N GLY A 15 -5.11 -2.66 0.26
CA GLY A 15 -5.62 -1.65 -0.66
C GLY A 15 -7.13 -1.67 -0.81
N LEU A 16 -7.74 -2.87 -0.92
CA LEU A 16 -9.20 -3.02 -0.99
C LEU A 16 -9.87 -2.64 0.34
N ALA A 17 -9.34 -3.10 1.47
CA ALA A 17 -9.86 -2.74 2.78
C ALA A 17 -9.77 -1.22 3.02
N THR A 18 -8.64 -0.59 2.63
CA THR A 18 -8.46 0.86 2.69
C THR A 18 -9.46 1.61 1.80
N ALA A 19 -9.74 1.10 0.59
CA ALA A 19 -10.76 1.69 -0.28
C ALA A 19 -12.13 1.70 0.40
N LYS A 20 -12.55 0.60 1.04
CA LYS A 20 -13.80 0.53 1.80
C LYS A 20 -13.81 1.45 3.01
N ALA A 21 -12.74 1.49 3.79
CA ALA A 21 -12.66 2.36 4.97
C ALA A 21 -12.72 3.86 4.60
N LEU A 22 -12.07 4.27 3.51
CA LEU A 22 -12.14 5.65 3.03
C LEU A 22 -13.51 5.97 2.40
N ALA A 23 -14.15 5.01 1.70
CA ALA A 23 -15.52 5.15 1.22
C ALA A 23 -16.52 5.37 2.37
N ALA A 24 -16.39 4.60 3.46
CA ALA A 24 -17.17 4.80 4.69
C ALA A 24 -16.93 6.19 5.31
N GLY A 25 -15.73 6.75 5.14
CA GLY A 25 -15.38 8.12 5.50
C GLY A 25 -15.87 9.21 4.52
N GLY A 26 -16.65 8.85 3.48
CA GLY A 26 -17.23 9.77 2.50
C GLY A 26 -16.24 10.24 1.42
N TYR A 27 -15.16 9.54 1.18
CA TYR A 27 -14.24 9.83 0.08
C TYR A 27 -14.74 9.19 -1.22
N ASP A 28 -14.78 9.95 -2.30
CA ASP A 28 -14.80 9.39 -3.65
C ASP A 28 -13.47 8.67 -3.91
N LEU A 29 -13.48 7.65 -4.77
CA LEU A 29 -12.31 6.79 -4.96
C LEU A 29 -11.85 6.76 -6.41
N ALA A 30 -10.55 6.90 -6.61
CA ALA A 30 -9.84 6.56 -7.84
C ALA A 30 -9.01 5.31 -7.57
N LEU A 31 -9.47 4.15 -8.04
CA LEU A 31 -8.88 2.85 -7.73
C LEU A 31 -7.99 2.37 -8.88
N ALA A 32 -6.73 2.12 -8.60
CA ALA A 32 -5.75 1.67 -9.59
C ALA A 32 -5.26 0.25 -9.32
N ALA A 33 -5.34 -0.61 -10.32
CA ALA A 33 -4.81 -1.97 -10.31
C ALA A 33 -4.70 -2.53 -11.74
N ARG A 34 -4.03 -3.67 -11.90
CA ARG A 34 -3.79 -4.29 -13.22
C ARG A 34 -5.00 -5.05 -13.79
N ASN A 35 -5.87 -5.56 -12.95
CA ASN A 35 -6.98 -6.42 -13.37
C ASN A 35 -8.28 -5.62 -13.49
N GLU A 36 -8.69 -5.36 -14.73
CA GLU A 36 -9.89 -4.58 -15.05
C GLU A 36 -11.18 -5.21 -14.52
N GLY A 37 -11.32 -6.54 -14.66
CA GLY A 37 -12.50 -7.26 -14.17
C GLY A 37 -12.67 -7.16 -12.66
N LYS A 38 -11.56 -7.30 -11.91
CA LYS A 38 -11.59 -7.09 -10.45
C LYS A 38 -11.88 -5.64 -10.07
N LEU A 39 -11.31 -4.68 -10.79
CA LEU A 39 -11.62 -3.25 -10.57
C LEU A 39 -13.10 -2.96 -10.76
N SER A 40 -13.71 -3.50 -11.82
CA SER A 40 -15.14 -3.33 -12.10
C SER A 40 -16.03 -3.95 -11.01
N SER A 41 -15.67 -5.15 -10.51
CA SER A 41 -16.37 -5.78 -9.39
C SER A 41 -16.25 -4.95 -8.11
N VAL A 42 -15.04 -4.55 -7.74
CA VAL A 42 -14.78 -3.73 -6.54
C VAL A 42 -15.53 -2.40 -6.60
N LYS A 43 -15.56 -1.75 -7.78
CA LYS A 43 -16.38 -0.54 -7.99
C LYS A 43 -17.84 -0.80 -7.67
N ALA A 44 -18.43 -1.83 -8.27
CA ALA A 44 -19.84 -2.14 -8.09
C ALA A 44 -20.18 -2.44 -6.62
N ASP A 45 -19.31 -3.20 -5.94
CA ASP A 45 -19.49 -3.55 -4.53
C ASP A 45 -19.43 -2.31 -3.62
N ILE A 46 -18.43 -1.43 -3.83
CA ILE A 46 -18.29 -0.22 -3.02
C ILE A 46 -19.42 0.79 -3.28
N GLU A 47 -19.77 1.05 -4.53
CA GLU A 47 -20.87 1.97 -4.86
C GLU A 47 -22.24 1.46 -4.38
N LYS A 48 -22.40 0.15 -4.24
CA LYS A 48 -23.61 -0.47 -3.65
C LYS A 48 -23.67 -0.30 -2.13
N GLU A 49 -22.50 -0.37 -1.47
CA GLU A 49 -22.39 -0.33 -0.01
C GLU A 49 -22.32 1.11 0.52
N PHE A 50 -21.70 2.01 -0.23
CA PHE A 50 -21.42 3.40 0.18
C PHE A 50 -21.93 4.40 -0.87
N SER A 51 -22.41 5.55 -0.42
CA SER A 51 -22.86 6.65 -1.28
C SER A 51 -21.70 7.51 -1.79
N VAL A 52 -20.74 6.87 -2.49
CA VAL A 52 -19.53 7.51 -3.06
C VAL A 52 -19.35 7.13 -4.51
N LYS A 53 -18.61 7.95 -5.26
CA LYS A 53 -18.24 7.65 -6.65
C LYS A 53 -16.93 6.88 -6.68
N VAL A 54 -16.88 5.79 -7.47
CA VAL A 54 -15.66 5.00 -7.71
C VAL A 54 -15.27 5.05 -9.19
N THR A 55 -14.06 5.50 -9.48
CA THR A 55 -13.50 5.52 -10.82
C THR A 55 -12.33 4.55 -10.91
N PRO A 56 -12.44 3.48 -11.71
CA PRO A 56 -11.38 2.50 -11.88
C PRO A 56 -10.35 2.99 -12.90
N TYR A 57 -9.07 2.68 -12.65
CA TYR A 57 -7.94 2.90 -13.55
C TYR A 57 -7.14 1.61 -13.69
N VAL A 58 -7.05 1.08 -14.91
CA VAL A 58 -6.14 -0.03 -15.20
C VAL A 58 -4.74 0.54 -15.23
N LEU A 59 -3.87 0.08 -14.32
CA LEU A 59 -2.52 0.60 -14.13
C LEU A 59 -1.58 -0.51 -13.65
N ASP A 60 -0.51 -0.73 -14.38
CA ASP A 60 0.69 -1.37 -13.85
C ASP A 60 1.68 -0.29 -13.40
N VAL A 61 1.91 -0.21 -12.10
CA VAL A 61 2.82 0.80 -11.52
C VAL A 61 4.29 0.62 -11.94
N ARG A 62 4.62 -0.48 -12.62
CA ARG A 62 5.96 -0.71 -13.19
C ARG A 62 6.19 0.05 -14.49
N GLU A 63 5.09 0.51 -15.15
CA GLU A 63 5.09 1.14 -16.46
C GLU A 63 4.98 2.67 -16.35
N PRO A 64 6.09 3.43 -16.54
CA PRO A 64 6.10 4.88 -16.33
C PRO A 64 5.11 5.64 -17.23
N GLU A 65 4.89 5.17 -18.47
CA GLU A 65 3.94 5.79 -19.39
C GLU A 65 2.49 5.61 -18.93
N GLU A 66 2.14 4.43 -18.41
CA GLU A 66 0.81 4.20 -17.85
C GLU A 66 0.57 5.08 -16.62
N ILE A 67 1.57 5.24 -15.75
CA ILE A 67 1.48 6.15 -14.60
C ILE A 67 1.18 7.56 -15.07
N ARG A 68 1.95 8.10 -16.04
CA ARG A 68 1.75 9.47 -16.55
C ARG A 68 0.35 9.67 -17.11
N LYS A 69 -0.12 8.74 -17.96
CA LYS A 69 -1.46 8.79 -18.55
C LYS A 69 -2.56 8.72 -17.49
N THR A 70 -2.45 7.78 -16.57
CA THR A 70 -3.43 7.57 -15.49
C THR A 70 -3.52 8.78 -14.58
N VAL A 71 -2.37 9.31 -14.14
CA VAL A 71 -2.34 10.49 -13.25
C VAL A 71 -2.88 11.72 -13.97
N ALA A 72 -2.50 11.95 -15.22
CA ALA A 72 -3.03 13.07 -16.01
C ALA A 72 -4.56 12.98 -16.16
N ALA A 73 -5.11 11.80 -16.46
CA ALA A 73 -6.56 11.59 -16.54
C ALA A 73 -7.25 11.82 -15.19
N CYS A 74 -6.65 11.34 -14.10
CA CYS A 74 -7.17 11.53 -12.74
C CYS A 74 -7.18 13.00 -12.33
N LEU A 75 -6.07 13.71 -12.59
CA LEU A 75 -5.96 15.14 -12.30
C LEU A 75 -6.96 15.99 -13.12
N ALA A 76 -7.18 15.63 -14.39
CA ALA A 76 -8.17 16.31 -15.22
C ALA A 76 -9.61 16.09 -14.73
N ALA A 77 -9.90 14.91 -14.17
CA ALA A 77 -11.23 14.56 -13.68
C ALA A 77 -11.55 15.11 -12.26
N PHE A 78 -10.56 15.15 -11.38
CA PHE A 78 -10.76 15.39 -9.95
C PHE A 78 -9.84 16.47 -9.35
N GLY A 79 -8.81 16.92 -10.05
CA GLY A 79 -7.74 17.73 -9.49
C GLY A 79 -6.76 16.91 -8.62
N ALA A 80 -6.05 17.57 -7.70
CA ALA A 80 -5.13 16.90 -6.78
C ALA A 80 -5.87 16.00 -5.77
N PRO A 81 -5.37 14.80 -5.43
CA PRO A 81 -5.99 13.93 -4.44
C PRO A 81 -5.89 14.48 -3.02
N ASP A 82 -6.94 14.29 -2.21
CA ASP A 82 -6.87 14.54 -0.78
C ASP A 82 -6.04 13.49 -0.07
N VAL A 83 -6.09 12.25 -0.57
CA VAL A 83 -5.30 11.13 -0.06
C VAL A 83 -4.72 10.35 -1.23
N LEU A 84 -3.40 10.15 -1.21
CA LEU A 84 -2.68 9.23 -2.10
C LEU A 84 -2.23 8.03 -1.29
N VAL A 85 -2.75 6.83 -1.59
CA VAL A 85 -2.36 5.58 -0.95
C VAL A 85 -1.53 4.74 -1.92
N ASN A 86 -0.25 4.61 -1.64
CA ASN A 86 0.68 3.75 -2.37
C ASN A 86 0.71 2.37 -1.69
N ASP A 87 -0.26 1.49 -2.03
CA ASP A 87 -0.35 0.13 -1.50
C ASP A 87 0.19 -0.92 -2.49
N ALA A 88 0.22 -0.64 -3.80
CA ALA A 88 0.74 -1.60 -4.77
C ALA A 88 2.14 -2.09 -4.40
N GLY A 89 2.26 -3.37 -4.10
CA GLY A 89 3.50 -3.99 -3.68
C GLY A 89 3.41 -5.52 -3.67
N LEU A 90 4.55 -6.17 -3.71
CA LEU A 90 4.65 -7.63 -3.67
C LEU A 90 5.98 -8.08 -3.03
N ALA A 91 6.03 -9.34 -2.65
CA ALA A 91 7.26 -10.08 -2.42
C ALA A 91 7.32 -11.29 -3.35
N ARG A 92 8.52 -11.83 -3.53
CA ARG A 92 8.80 -13.05 -4.30
C ARG A 92 9.74 -13.93 -3.52
N GLY A 93 9.38 -15.20 -3.40
CA GLY A 93 10.19 -16.25 -2.78
C GLY A 93 10.54 -16.02 -1.29
N LEU A 94 11.29 -16.97 -0.75
CA LEU A 94 11.99 -16.95 0.53
C LEU A 94 13.28 -17.76 0.45
N GLU A 95 13.84 -17.90 -0.72
CA GLU A 95 15.08 -18.60 -0.99
C GLU A 95 16.28 -17.75 -0.54
N PRO A 96 17.42 -18.36 -0.17
CA PRO A 96 18.67 -17.63 0.04
C PRO A 96 18.99 -16.72 -1.15
N TYR A 97 19.60 -15.55 -0.90
CA TYR A 97 19.79 -14.54 -1.95
C TYR A 97 20.52 -15.08 -3.19
N ALA A 98 21.49 -15.97 -3.01
CA ALA A 98 22.22 -16.59 -4.13
C ALA A 98 21.32 -17.44 -5.07
N GLU A 99 20.15 -17.85 -4.60
CA GLU A 99 19.17 -18.64 -5.34
C GLU A 99 17.97 -17.81 -5.83
N THR A 100 17.92 -16.53 -5.46
CA THR A 100 16.81 -15.63 -5.84
C THR A 100 16.89 -15.36 -7.35
N LYS A 101 15.79 -15.56 -8.05
CA LYS A 101 15.71 -15.31 -9.49
C LYS A 101 15.81 -13.82 -9.80
N GLU A 102 16.55 -13.47 -10.84
CA GLU A 102 16.73 -12.09 -11.29
C GLU A 102 15.38 -11.41 -11.61
N GLU A 103 14.48 -12.12 -12.27
CA GLU A 103 13.13 -11.64 -12.58
C GLU A 103 12.33 -11.25 -11.33
N ASP A 104 12.47 -12.01 -10.24
CA ASP A 104 11.81 -11.74 -8.95
C ASP A 104 12.43 -10.51 -8.27
N ILE A 105 13.75 -10.35 -8.35
CA ILE A 105 14.47 -9.15 -7.87
C ILE A 105 13.94 -7.91 -8.58
N LEU A 106 13.97 -7.90 -9.92
CA LEU A 106 13.52 -6.78 -10.73
C LEU A 106 12.04 -6.47 -10.48
N GLN A 107 11.18 -7.49 -10.38
CA GLN A 107 9.77 -7.28 -10.14
C GLN A 107 9.48 -6.63 -8.77
N MET A 108 10.22 -7.03 -7.72
CA MET A 108 10.10 -6.39 -6.41
C MET A 108 10.58 -4.93 -6.43
N ILE A 109 11.70 -4.64 -7.08
CA ILE A 109 12.24 -3.28 -7.19
C ILE A 109 11.30 -2.41 -8.01
N ASP A 110 10.87 -2.88 -9.18
CA ASP A 110 10.01 -2.13 -10.07
C ASP A 110 8.65 -1.80 -9.46
N THR A 111 8.07 -2.75 -8.72
CA THR A 111 6.77 -2.52 -8.09
C THR A 111 6.88 -1.70 -6.81
N ASN A 112 7.74 -2.14 -5.87
CA ASN A 112 7.74 -1.60 -4.51
C ASN A 112 8.49 -0.28 -4.38
N ILE A 113 9.47 -0.01 -5.28
CA ILE A 113 10.30 1.20 -5.25
C ILE A 113 9.96 2.11 -6.43
N LYS A 114 10.31 1.70 -7.66
CA LYS A 114 10.14 2.54 -8.84
C LYS A 114 8.69 2.99 -9.01
N GLY A 115 7.75 2.06 -8.92
CA GLY A 115 6.32 2.35 -9.07
C GLY A 115 5.81 3.35 -8.04
N LEU A 116 6.09 3.10 -6.76
CA LEU A 116 5.71 4.01 -5.67
C LEU A 116 6.31 5.41 -5.85
N PHE A 117 7.60 5.49 -6.19
CA PHE A 117 8.29 6.77 -6.39
C PHE A 117 7.68 7.56 -7.55
N LEU A 118 7.41 6.90 -8.68
CA LEU A 118 6.88 7.54 -9.88
C LEU A 118 5.42 7.97 -9.72
N VAL A 119 4.58 7.17 -9.04
CA VAL A 119 3.20 7.58 -8.72
C VAL A 119 3.20 8.79 -7.80
N THR A 120 4.00 8.76 -6.74
CA THR A 120 4.14 9.91 -5.83
C THR A 120 4.63 11.15 -6.57
N ARG A 121 5.69 11.04 -7.37
CA ARG A 121 6.25 12.14 -8.16
C ARG A 121 5.22 12.74 -9.13
N ALA A 122 4.35 11.91 -9.70
CA ALA A 122 3.37 12.38 -10.68
C ALA A 122 2.23 13.20 -10.03
N PHE A 123 1.81 12.87 -8.80
CA PHE A 123 0.77 13.61 -8.07
C PHE A 123 1.30 14.80 -7.27
N LEU A 124 2.53 14.70 -6.75
CA LEU A 124 3.08 15.66 -5.79
C LEU A 124 3.03 17.13 -6.26
N PRO A 125 3.34 17.49 -7.53
CA PRO A 125 3.25 18.90 -7.96
C PRO A 125 1.86 19.51 -7.79
N SER A 126 0.81 18.78 -8.14
CA SER A 126 -0.57 19.26 -7.98
C SER A 126 -1.01 19.36 -6.52
N MET A 127 -0.50 18.46 -5.66
CA MET A 127 -0.73 18.54 -4.22
C MET A 127 -0.03 19.77 -3.61
N LEU A 128 1.21 20.06 -4.05
CA LEU A 128 1.95 21.25 -3.63
C LEU A 128 1.26 22.55 -4.10
N GLU A 129 0.81 22.61 -5.35
CA GLU A 129 0.06 23.75 -5.88
C GLU A 129 -1.22 24.01 -5.06
N ARG A 130 -1.95 22.97 -4.69
CA ARG A 130 -3.12 23.07 -3.81
C ARG A 130 -2.74 23.33 -2.35
N ASN A 131 -1.48 23.15 -1.98
CA ASN A 131 -0.97 23.19 -0.61
C ASN A 131 -1.77 22.32 0.37
N SER A 132 -2.14 21.10 -0.04
CA SER A 132 -2.93 20.19 0.79
C SER A 132 -2.88 18.76 0.26
N GLY A 133 -2.85 17.80 1.16
CA GLY A 133 -2.96 16.37 0.84
C GLY A 133 -2.33 15.48 1.89
N HIS A 134 -2.56 14.18 1.75
CA HIS A 134 -1.94 13.18 2.61
C HIS A 134 -1.43 12.00 1.79
N ILE A 135 -0.12 11.79 1.77
CA ILE A 135 0.53 10.64 1.14
C ILE A 135 0.67 9.54 2.19
N VAL A 136 0.12 8.37 1.92
CA VAL A 136 0.21 7.17 2.75
C VAL A 136 0.96 6.10 1.97
N ASN A 137 2.13 5.72 2.45
CA ASN A 137 2.99 4.71 1.83
C ASN A 137 2.96 3.40 2.63
N LEU A 138 2.67 2.28 1.98
CA LEU A 138 2.71 0.96 2.59
C LEU A 138 4.14 0.43 2.68
N GLY A 139 4.74 0.62 3.86
CA GLY A 139 5.98 -0.01 4.28
C GLY A 139 5.77 -1.46 4.70
N SER A 140 6.53 -1.90 5.67
CA SER A 140 6.42 -3.20 6.37
C SER A 140 7.39 -3.21 7.53
N THR A 141 7.13 -4.03 8.57
CA THR A 141 8.15 -4.39 9.56
C THR A 141 9.39 -5.04 8.93
N ALA A 142 9.27 -5.59 7.73
CA ALA A 142 10.39 -6.07 6.90
C ALA A 142 11.39 -4.96 6.53
N GLY A 143 10.97 -3.70 6.49
CA GLY A 143 11.85 -2.55 6.29
C GLY A 143 12.62 -2.14 7.55
N LEU A 144 12.21 -2.65 8.73
CA LEU A 144 12.85 -2.41 10.03
C LEU A 144 13.71 -3.59 10.48
N TYR A 145 13.27 -4.81 10.16
CA TYR A 145 13.87 -6.07 10.59
C TYR A 145 14.05 -7.00 9.39
N ALA A 146 15.29 -7.16 8.95
CA ALA A 146 15.58 -8.13 7.90
C ALA A 146 15.43 -9.58 8.41
N TYR A 147 15.05 -10.49 7.54
CA TYR A 147 14.92 -11.91 7.85
C TYR A 147 15.39 -12.80 6.69
N ALA A 148 15.71 -14.04 6.99
CA ALA A 148 16.26 -14.99 6.03
C ALA A 148 15.35 -15.17 4.81
N GLY A 149 15.96 -15.24 3.62
CA GLY A 149 15.26 -15.42 2.35
C GLY A 149 14.51 -14.19 1.83
N ALA A 150 14.60 -13.03 2.50
CA ALA A 150 13.84 -11.85 2.13
C ALA A 150 14.71 -10.60 1.92
N ALA A 151 16.00 -10.76 1.62
CA ALA A 151 16.93 -9.65 1.50
C ALA A 151 16.41 -8.54 0.57
N VAL A 152 15.95 -8.89 -0.63
CA VAL A 152 15.44 -7.93 -1.61
C VAL A 152 14.15 -7.26 -1.11
N TYR A 153 13.17 -8.04 -0.66
CA TYR A 153 11.92 -7.49 -0.15
C TYR A 153 12.16 -6.53 1.03
N CYS A 154 12.98 -6.93 1.99
CA CYS A 154 13.33 -6.08 3.14
C CYS A 154 13.99 -4.78 2.69
N SER A 155 14.92 -4.84 1.73
CA SER A 155 15.56 -3.65 1.14
C SER A 155 14.55 -2.73 0.46
N THR A 156 13.57 -3.28 -0.29
CA THR A 156 12.54 -2.45 -0.92
C THR A 156 11.67 -1.74 0.12
N LYS A 157 11.33 -2.40 1.23
CA LYS A 157 10.51 -1.79 2.30
C LYS A 157 11.29 -0.80 3.16
N ALA A 158 12.59 -1.00 3.35
CA ALA A 158 13.48 0.00 3.94
C ALA A 158 13.57 1.26 3.04
N ALA A 159 13.68 1.07 1.72
CA ALA A 159 13.66 2.17 0.77
C ALA A 159 12.36 3.00 0.85
N VAL A 160 11.19 2.35 0.97
CA VAL A 160 9.89 3.06 1.14
C VAL A 160 9.90 3.93 2.39
N LYS A 161 10.43 3.43 3.52
CA LYS A 161 10.54 4.23 4.75
C LYS A 161 11.43 5.45 4.54
N THR A 162 12.64 5.25 4.06
CA THR A 162 13.62 6.34 3.85
C THR A 162 13.11 7.36 2.82
N PHE A 163 12.45 6.90 1.76
CA PHE A 163 11.81 7.78 0.78
C PHE A 163 10.71 8.64 1.42
N SER A 164 9.87 8.04 2.26
CA SER A 164 8.80 8.77 2.95
C SER A 164 9.36 9.85 3.88
N ASP A 165 10.47 9.58 4.56
CA ASP A 165 11.17 10.55 5.39
C ASP A 165 11.72 11.70 4.53
N GLY A 166 12.33 11.40 3.38
CA GLY A 166 12.85 12.39 2.43
C GLY A 166 11.74 13.30 1.89
N ILE A 167 10.64 12.71 1.39
CA ILE A 167 9.49 13.51 0.91
C ILE A 167 8.92 14.39 2.01
N ARG A 168 8.87 13.93 3.27
CA ARG A 168 8.40 14.74 4.40
C ARG A 168 9.27 15.97 4.63
N ILE A 169 10.59 15.83 4.42
CA ILE A 169 11.53 16.96 4.47
C ILE A 169 11.29 17.91 3.30
N ASP A 170 11.13 17.37 2.08
CA ASP A 170 10.94 18.18 0.87
C ASP A 170 9.64 19.01 0.88
N VAL A 171 8.61 18.54 1.60
CA VAL A 171 7.31 19.23 1.68
C VAL A 171 7.08 19.98 3.00
N ILE A 172 8.14 20.22 3.79
CA ILE A 172 8.05 20.77 5.15
C ILE A 172 7.33 22.13 5.22
N ASP A 173 7.45 22.95 4.17
CA ASP A 173 6.83 24.27 4.07
C ASP A 173 5.39 24.21 3.53
N SER A 174 4.77 23.03 3.45
CA SER A 174 3.42 22.81 2.95
C SER A 174 2.51 22.17 3.99
N ASP A 175 1.19 22.16 3.71
CA ASP A 175 0.18 21.42 4.48
C ASP A 175 0.06 19.95 4.07
N ILE A 176 1.03 19.39 3.32
CA ILE A 176 1.04 18.00 2.90
C ILE A 176 1.56 17.12 4.03
N LYS A 177 0.83 16.06 4.33
CA LYS A 177 1.24 15.02 5.30
C LYS A 177 1.81 13.80 4.58
N VAL A 178 2.79 13.15 5.20
CA VAL A 178 3.38 11.89 4.68
C VAL A 178 3.45 10.88 5.81
N THR A 179 2.71 9.78 5.68
CA THR A 179 2.66 8.70 6.68
C THR A 179 3.17 7.40 6.06
N THR A 180 4.04 6.69 6.78
CA THR A 180 4.42 5.32 6.47
C THR A 180 3.68 4.37 7.39
N ILE A 181 2.93 3.42 6.82
CA ILE A 181 2.31 2.33 7.57
C ILE A 181 3.19 1.09 7.43
N GLN A 182 3.60 0.51 8.56
CA GLN A 182 4.56 -0.59 8.59
C GLN A 182 3.93 -1.84 9.24
N PRO A 183 3.10 -2.59 8.48
CA PRO A 183 2.45 -3.80 8.99
C PRO A 183 3.44 -4.93 9.26
N GLY A 184 3.14 -5.72 10.28
CA GLY A 184 3.69 -7.04 10.49
C GLY A 184 3.02 -8.09 9.62
N ILE A 185 2.71 -9.25 10.21
CA ILE A 185 2.04 -10.34 9.50
C ILE A 185 0.54 -10.04 9.36
N VAL A 186 0.08 -9.88 8.11
CA VAL A 186 -1.33 -9.61 7.76
C VAL A 186 -1.82 -10.75 6.87
N HIS A 187 -2.96 -11.36 7.21
CA HIS A 187 -3.55 -12.42 6.41
C HIS A 187 -4.23 -11.82 5.17
N THR A 188 -3.59 -11.97 4.02
CA THR A 188 -4.03 -11.45 2.71
C THR A 188 -3.53 -12.34 1.58
N PRO A 189 -4.00 -12.15 0.33
CA PRO A 189 -3.46 -12.87 -0.84
C PRO A 189 -1.96 -12.61 -1.13
N PHE A 190 -1.30 -11.74 -0.37
CA PHE A 190 0.12 -11.41 -0.52
C PHE A 190 1.04 -12.64 -0.46
N SER A 191 0.77 -13.60 0.43
CA SER A 191 1.57 -14.82 0.52
C SER A 191 1.40 -15.73 -0.69
N GLU A 192 0.21 -15.78 -1.29
CA GLU A 192 0.00 -16.52 -2.55
C GLU A 192 0.80 -15.88 -3.69
N VAL A 193 0.82 -14.55 -3.77
CA VAL A 193 1.65 -13.81 -4.74
C VAL A 193 3.14 -14.06 -4.50
N ARG A 194 3.59 -14.06 -3.26
CA ARG A 194 4.99 -14.36 -2.88
C ARG A 194 5.45 -15.71 -3.40
N PHE A 195 4.62 -16.72 -3.29
CA PHE A 195 4.94 -18.10 -3.68
C PHE A 195 4.41 -18.49 -5.06
N HIS A 196 4.27 -17.52 -5.98
CA HIS A 196 3.88 -17.76 -7.38
C HIS A 196 2.58 -18.58 -7.53
N GLY A 197 1.62 -18.41 -6.61
CA GLY A 197 0.35 -19.13 -6.62
C GLY A 197 0.34 -20.45 -5.83
N ASP A 198 1.44 -20.82 -5.18
CA ASP A 198 1.47 -21.99 -4.29
C ASP A 198 0.66 -21.69 -3.00
N LYS A 199 -0.60 -22.07 -3.04
CA LYS A 199 -1.55 -21.88 -1.92
C LYS A 199 -1.13 -22.62 -0.66
N LYS A 200 -0.52 -23.81 -0.79
CA LYS A 200 -0.09 -24.60 0.36
C LYS A 200 1.03 -23.89 1.12
N ARG A 201 2.03 -23.38 0.42
CA ARG A 201 3.10 -22.57 1.03
C ARG A 201 2.54 -21.25 1.61
N ALA A 202 1.58 -20.64 0.93
CA ALA A 202 0.96 -19.41 1.38
C ALA A 202 0.21 -19.59 2.71
N GLU A 203 -0.61 -20.63 2.83
CA GLU A 203 -1.36 -20.95 4.05
C GLU A 203 -0.43 -21.32 5.22
N ALA A 204 0.66 -22.03 4.94
CA ALA A 204 1.63 -22.41 5.97
C ALA A 204 2.29 -21.22 6.68
N VAL A 205 2.29 -20.03 6.06
CA VAL A 205 2.78 -18.79 6.69
C VAL A 205 1.93 -18.44 7.92
N TYR A 206 0.62 -18.65 7.82
CA TYR A 206 -0.36 -18.26 8.83
C TYR A 206 -0.68 -19.37 9.84
N GLU A 207 -0.16 -20.60 9.63
CA GLU A 207 -0.48 -21.74 10.48
C GLU A 207 -0.07 -21.49 11.95
N GLY A 208 -1.06 -21.53 12.84
CA GLY A 208 -0.88 -21.28 14.28
C GLY A 208 -0.62 -19.81 14.64
N VAL A 209 -0.71 -18.90 13.69
CA VAL A 209 -0.52 -17.45 13.89
C VAL A 209 -1.89 -16.77 13.95
N ASP A 210 -2.07 -15.92 14.96
CA ASP A 210 -3.19 -14.98 15.06
C ASP A 210 -2.76 -13.69 14.34
N ALA A 211 -2.84 -13.71 13.00
CA ALA A 211 -2.36 -12.64 12.13
C ALA A 211 -3.35 -11.47 12.12
N LEU A 212 -2.85 -10.27 11.81
CA LEU A 212 -3.70 -9.13 11.49
C LEU A 212 -4.54 -9.41 10.23
N HIS A 213 -5.68 -8.75 10.13
CA HIS A 213 -6.49 -8.68 8.93
C HIS A 213 -6.22 -7.38 8.16
N ALA A 214 -6.62 -7.35 6.89
CA ALA A 214 -6.45 -6.15 6.06
C ALA A 214 -7.23 -4.95 6.62
N GLU A 215 -8.36 -5.21 7.24
CA GLU A 215 -9.24 -4.25 7.89
C GLU A 215 -8.55 -3.54 9.07
N ASP A 216 -7.75 -4.26 9.87
CA ASP A 216 -6.98 -3.67 10.98
C ASP A 216 -6.02 -2.58 10.46
N ILE A 217 -5.42 -2.81 9.30
CA ILE A 217 -4.51 -1.84 8.67
C ILE A 217 -5.30 -0.68 8.05
N ALA A 218 -6.44 -0.97 7.42
CA ALA A 218 -7.31 0.04 6.83
C ALA A 218 -7.85 1.02 7.89
N ASP A 219 -8.23 0.55 9.06
CA ASP A 219 -8.70 1.37 10.19
C ASP A 219 -7.59 2.33 10.65
N ILE A 220 -6.36 1.85 10.73
CA ILE A 220 -5.21 2.70 11.08
C ILE A 220 -4.91 3.74 10.00
N ILE A 221 -5.05 3.39 8.72
CA ILE A 221 -4.92 4.35 7.62
C ILE A 221 -6.02 5.41 7.73
N ALA A 222 -7.28 5.01 7.89
CA ALA A 222 -8.41 5.93 8.06
C ALA A 222 -8.23 6.83 9.30
N PHE A 223 -7.74 6.27 10.41
CA PHE A 223 -7.36 7.05 11.60
C PHE A 223 -6.29 8.10 11.26
N ALA A 224 -5.20 7.74 10.62
CA ALA A 224 -4.13 8.69 10.27
C ALA A 224 -4.64 9.81 9.34
N VAL A 225 -5.44 9.44 8.34
CA VAL A 225 -6.02 10.38 7.37
C VAL A 225 -6.97 11.38 8.03
N SER A 226 -7.77 10.94 9.01
CA SER A 226 -8.76 11.79 9.69
C SER A 226 -8.18 12.76 10.72
N ARG A 227 -6.87 12.71 11.01
CA ARG A 227 -6.26 13.60 12.01
C ARG A 227 -6.19 15.05 11.50
N PRO A 228 -6.31 16.02 12.42
CA PRO A 228 -6.29 17.44 12.05
C PRO A 228 -4.99 17.83 11.34
N LYS A 229 -5.03 18.89 10.52
CA LYS A 229 -3.87 19.36 9.72
C LYS A 229 -2.58 19.52 10.52
N ARG A 230 -2.65 20.02 11.75
CA ARG A 230 -1.50 20.23 12.63
C ARG A 230 -0.85 18.95 13.13
N MET A 231 -1.47 17.78 12.88
CA MET A 231 -0.94 16.48 13.35
C MET A 231 -0.33 15.72 12.17
N GLN A 232 0.99 15.59 12.18
CA GLN A 232 1.75 14.69 11.32
C GLN A 232 1.98 13.37 12.06
N ILE A 233 1.43 12.28 11.54
CA ILE A 233 1.80 10.92 11.94
C ILE A 233 2.83 10.43 10.95
N SER A 234 4.07 10.29 11.37
CA SER A 234 5.19 9.97 10.47
C SER A 234 5.25 8.49 10.12
N ASP A 235 5.26 7.65 11.15
CA ASP A 235 5.36 6.21 11.03
C ASP A 235 4.41 5.53 12.01
N ILE A 236 3.76 4.45 11.56
CA ILE A 236 2.97 3.56 12.41
C ILE A 236 3.42 2.13 12.17
N VAL A 237 3.96 1.50 13.19
CA VAL A 237 4.29 0.08 13.20
C VAL A 237 3.14 -0.68 13.84
N ILE A 238 2.55 -1.64 13.11
CA ILE A 238 1.42 -2.45 13.58
C ILE A 238 1.79 -3.91 13.45
N MET A 239 1.82 -4.63 14.57
CA MET A 239 2.13 -6.05 14.59
C MET A 239 0.99 -6.84 15.24
N ALA A 240 0.82 -8.09 14.83
CA ALA A 240 -0.02 -9.01 15.56
C ALA A 240 0.42 -9.08 17.03
N ASN A 241 -0.51 -9.24 17.96
CA ASN A 241 -0.22 -9.17 19.41
C ASN A 241 0.90 -10.14 19.86
N LYS A 242 1.07 -11.25 19.14
CA LYS A 242 2.12 -12.26 19.41
C LYS A 242 3.28 -12.22 18.41
N GLN A 243 3.48 -11.11 17.73
CA GLN A 243 4.62 -10.84 16.86
C GLN A 243 5.55 -9.84 17.57
N ALA A 244 6.79 -10.21 17.82
CA ALA A 244 7.77 -9.36 18.52
C ALA A 244 8.68 -8.59 17.55
N THR A 245 8.96 -9.14 16.37
CA THR A 245 9.78 -8.52 15.32
C THR A 245 9.21 -8.87 13.94
N GLY A 246 9.86 -8.46 12.84
CA GLY A 246 9.43 -8.80 11.47
C GLY A 246 9.28 -10.30 11.19
N PHE A 247 9.94 -11.16 11.97
CA PHE A 247 9.97 -12.63 11.75
C PHE A 247 9.69 -13.45 13.03
N MET A 248 9.76 -12.87 14.20
CA MET A 248 9.54 -13.58 15.47
C MET A 248 8.06 -13.54 15.85
N VAL A 249 7.37 -14.64 15.61
CA VAL A 249 5.94 -14.82 15.88
C VAL A 249 5.75 -16.02 16.79
N SER A 250 4.98 -15.88 17.86
CA SER A 250 4.58 -17.01 18.70
C SER A 250 3.46 -17.77 18.01
N LYS A 251 3.71 -19.06 17.72
CA LYS A 251 2.71 -19.95 17.14
C LYS A 251 1.98 -20.73 18.23
N LYS A 252 0.65 -20.84 18.13
CA LYS A 252 -0.12 -21.77 18.97
C LYS A 252 0.34 -23.18 18.67
N LYS A 253 0.72 -23.96 19.70
CA LYS A 253 0.96 -25.40 19.53
C LYS A 253 -0.36 -26.06 19.10
N LYS A 254 -0.31 -26.93 18.07
CA LYS A 254 -1.44 -27.84 17.79
C LYS A 254 -1.66 -28.66 19.04
N GLN A 255 -2.84 -28.57 19.64
CA GLN A 255 -3.33 -29.51 20.66
C GLN A 255 -3.63 -30.85 20.01
#